data_9f2ac7effec1e358a5371001216a18ee
#
_entry.id   9f2ac7effec1e358a5371001216a18ee
#
_cell.length_a   1.000
_cell.length_b   1.000
_cell.length_c   1.000
_cell.angle_alpha   90.00
_cell.angle_beta   90.00
_cell.angle_gamma   90.00
#
_symmetry.space_group_name_H-M   'P 1'
#
loop_
_entity.id
_entity.type
_entity.pdbx_description
1 polymer ?
#
loop_
_entity_poly.entity_id
_entity_poly.type
_entity_poly.pdbx_seq_one_letter_code
_entity_poly.pdbx_strand_id
1 'polypeptide(L)'
;MNTPDIDSINHVGMAVRDLAATSARYEAMGFMLTPYSPHSGALKPGEPVRPLNSGNRCVMFAHNYLEILASADPAQPAAKISAFLVRHQGAHIICFGSEQLESVDAHLKAQGITTSDVIPLQREIDTPEGVRTAKFQRVQFAPDDSPEGYIQAARHLTPQYIYQPRYIAHPNGCTELSDVLLVADDIEYFSDKYQRYTGLAPEAEGDAVVFRFSLASKLTLLHPRHAAALIPGSLLPPIPGIAGIVFRCPDLAAQRRRLERGGFTIATAAGRLVVPAEEASGVAVLFEQAL
;
A
#
# COMPACT_ATOMS: atom_id res chain seq x y z
N MET A 1 10.37 -19.54 -19.12
CA MET A 1 10.55 -19.07 -17.74
C MET A 1 9.15 -18.91 -17.19
N ASN A 2 8.83 -19.55 -16.04
CA ASN A 2 7.53 -19.33 -15.40
C ASN A 2 7.51 -17.89 -14.91
N THR A 3 6.56 -17.10 -15.40
CA THR A 3 6.27 -15.76 -14.88
C THR A 3 5.82 -15.93 -13.43
N PRO A 4 6.31 -15.14 -12.47
CA PRO A 4 5.79 -15.20 -11.12
C PRO A 4 4.31 -14.82 -11.17
N ASP A 5 3.52 -15.49 -10.37
CA ASP A 5 2.07 -15.34 -10.36
C ASP A 5 1.67 -14.15 -9.46
N ILE A 6 2.23 -12.98 -9.78
CA ILE A 6 1.86 -11.70 -9.15
C ILE A 6 0.78 -11.07 -10.02
N ASP A 7 -0.42 -10.93 -9.46
CA ASP A 7 -1.63 -10.54 -10.16
C ASP A 7 -2.15 -9.15 -9.81
N SER A 8 -1.67 -8.57 -8.69
CA SER A 8 -2.20 -7.30 -8.18
C SER A 8 -1.23 -6.57 -7.25
N ILE A 9 -1.59 -5.34 -6.89
CA ILE A 9 -1.19 -4.73 -5.63
C ILE A 9 -2.23 -5.15 -4.59
N ASN A 10 -1.81 -5.96 -3.62
CA ASN A 10 -2.64 -6.41 -2.52
C ASN A 10 -2.91 -5.27 -1.53
N HIS A 11 -1.86 -4.55 -1.13
CA HIS A 11 -2.00 -3.36 -0.29
C HIS A 11 -0.78 -2.44 -0.35
N VAL A 12 -1.01 -1.21 0.06
CA VAL A 12 0.04 -0.24 0.40
C VAL A 12 -0.02 -0.02 1.91
N GLY A 13 1.13 -0.04 2.58
CA GLY A 13 1.22 0.28 4.00
C GLY A 13 1.87 1.64 4.22
N MET A 14 1.21 2.49 5.01
CA MET A 14 1.76 3.77 5.43
C MET A 14 1.97 3.81 6.94
N ALA A 15 3.11 4.33 7.39
CA ALA A 15 3.42 4.53 8.80
C ALA A 15 3.11 5.96 9.22
N VAL A 16 2.36 6.12 10.30
CA VAL A 16 1.93 7.41 10.82
C VAL A 16 2.24 7.57 12.31
N ARG A 17 2.46 8.82 12.73
CA ARG A 17 2.72 9.16 14.13
C ARG A 17 1.44 9.17 14.98
N ASP A 18 0.36 9.64 14.37
CA ASP A 18 -0.97 9.75 15.00
C ASP A 18 -2.01 9.04 14.12
N LEU A 19 -2.42 7.85 14.57
CA LEU A 19 -3.41 7.04 13.86
C LEU A 19 -4.80 7.69 13.89
N ALA A 20 -5.16 8.35 14.99
CA ALA A 20 -6.47 8.97 15.14
C ALA A 20 -6.60 10.19 14.21
N ALA A 21 -5.61 11.08 14.20
CA ALA A 21 -5.59 12.24 13.31
C ALA A 21 -5.58 11.81 11.83
N THR A 22 -4.76 10.81 11.47
CA THR A 22 -4.72 10.27 10.11
C THR A 22 -6.06 9.64 9.72
N SER A 23 -6.66 8.84 10.60
CA SER A 23 -7.98 8.24 10.36
C SER A 23 -9.02 9.31 10.07
N ALA A 24 -9.10 10.36 10.89
CA ALA A 24 -10.04 11.47 10.69
C ALA A 24 -9.85 12.16 9.34
N ARG A 25 -8.60 12.33 8.86
CA ARG A 25 -8.32 12.89 7.53
C ARG A 25 -8.85 12.00 6.41
N TYR A 26 -8.62 10.67 6.48
CA TYR A 26 -9.12 9.73 5.47
C TYR A 26 -10.65 9.59 5.53
N GLU A 27 -11.26 9.62 6.72
CA GLU A 27 -12.72 9.67 6.88
C GLU A 27 -13.31 10.97 6.27
N ALA A 28 -12.64 12.11 6.43
CA ALA A 28 -13.05 13.37 5.79
C ALA A 28 -12.94 13.33 4.25
N MET A 29 -12.00 12.56 3.69
CA MET A 29 -11.94 12.25 2.25
C MET A 29 -13.08 11.30 1.81
N GLY A 30 -13.85 10.74 2.74
CA GLY A 30 -14.99 9.87 2.50
C GLY A 30 -14.65 8.38 2.46
N PHE A 31 -13.53 7.97 3.00
CA PHE A 31 -13.24 6.56 3.18
C PHE A 31 -13.88 6.00 4.46
N MET A 32 -14.33 4.74 4.40
CA MET A 32 -14.66 3.93 5.55
C MET A 32 -13.40 3.22 6.02
N LEU A 33 -13.08 3.32 7.32
CA LEU A 33 -11.95 2.61 7.90
C LEU A 33 -12.41 1.44 8.77
N THR A 34 -11.63 0.35 8.77
CA THR A 34 -11.85 -0.75 9.72
C THR A 34 -11.64 -0.29 11.15
N PRO A 35 -12.17 -1.00 12.15
CA PRO A 35 -11.72 -0.85 13.54
C PRO A 35 -10.20 -1.02 13.66
N TYR A 36 -9.64 -0.50 14.76
CA TYR A 36 -8.24 -0.76 15.09
C TYR A 36 -7.98 -2.25 15.28
N SER A 37 -6.95 -2.77 14.63
CA SER A 37 -6.53 -4.17 14.73
C SER A 37 -5.09 -4.23 15.25
N PRO A 38 -4.85 -4.74 16.47
CA PRO A 38 -3.51 -4.90 17.01
C PRO A 38 -2.77 -6.02 16.28
N HIS A 39 -1.48 -5.82 16.07
CA HIS A 39 -0.61 -6.83 15.46
C HIS A 39 -0.04 -7.79 16.50
N SER A 40 -0.02 -9.05 16.14
CA SER A 40 0.73 -10.08 16.84
C SER A 40 1.45 -10.98 15.83
N GLY A 41 2.59 -11.51 16.23
CA GLY A 41 3.39 -12.38 15.36
C GLY A 41 4.58 -12.97 16.06
N ALA A 42 5.19 -13.97 15.44
CA ALA A 42 6.51 -14.47 15.80
C ALA A 42 7.58 -13.56 15.15
N LEU A 43 8.65 -13.25 15.89
CA LEU A 43 9.77 -12.47 15.34
C LEU A 43 10.66 -13.30 14.44
N LYS A 44 10.71 -14.63 14.69
CA LYS A 44 11.45 -15.62 13.88
C LYS A 44 10.59 -16.87 13.67
N PRO A 45 10.84 -17.64 12.62
CA PRO A 45 10.20 -18.92 12.43
C PRO A 45 10.33 -19.81 13.66
N GLY A 46 9.20 -20.39 14.14
CA GLY A 46 9.17 -21.27 15.31
C GLY A 46 9.08 -20.59 16.66
N GLU A 47 9.20 -19.26 16.74
CA GLU A 47 8.96 -18.53 18.00
C GLU A 47 7.45 -18.41 18.32
N PRO A 48 7.07 -18.23 19.59
CA PRO A 48 5.68 -17.99 19.96
C PRO A 48 5.17 -16.65 19.45
N VAL A 49 3.92 -16.63 19.04
CA VAL A 49 3.20 -15.39 18.66
C VAL A 49 3.05 -14.49 19.90
N ARG A 50 3.40 -13.22 19.75
CA ARG A 50 3.29 -12.19 20.81
C ARG A 50 2.83 -10.85 20.22
N PRO A 51 2.29 -9.94 21.05
CA PRO A 51 1.99 -8.58 20.61
C PRO A 51 3.23 -7.87 20.06
N LEU A 52 3.09 -7.17 18.93
CA LEU A 52 4.19 -6.45 18.25
C LEU A 52 4.23 -4.95 18.56
N ASN A 53 3.42 -4.49 19.52
CA ASN A 53 3.27 -3.07 19.88
C ASN A 53 2.95 -2.15 18.70
N SER A 54 2.25 -2.68 17.71
CA SER A 54 1.76 -1.95 16.55
C SER A 54 0.36 -2.42 16.19
N GLY A 55 -0.33 -1.65 15.38
CA GLY A 55 -1.62 -2.02 14.83
C GLY A 55 -1.98 -1.12 13.66
N ASN A 56 -3.12 -1.39 13.07
CA ASN A 56 -3.58 -0.68 11.90
C ASN A 56 -5.08 -0.35 11.93
N ARG A 57 -5.47 0.56 11.04
CA ARG A 57 -6.80 0.69 10.45
C ARG A 57 -6.63 0.64 8.93
N CYS A 58 -7.59 0.05 8.22
CA CYS A 58 -7.49 -0.13 6.78
C CYS A 58 -8.64 0.54 6.04
N VAL A 59 -8.35 1.11 4.87
CA VAL A 59 -9.33 1.46 3.83
C VAL A 59 -9.43 0.23 2.91
N MET A 60 -10.53 -0.53 3.04
CA MET A 60 -10.70 -1.82 2.37
C MET A 60 -11.44 -1.68 1.05
N PHE A 61 -10.98 -2.34 0.01
CA PHE A 61 -11.70 -2.52 -1.25
C PHE A 61 -11.97 -4.01 -1.49
N ALA A 62 -12.58 -4.35 -2.63
CA ALA A 62 -12.95 -5.75 -2.91
C ALA A 62 -11.74 -6.69 -3.03
N HIS A 63 -10.58 -6.19 -3.48
CA HIS A 63 -9.38 -7.00 -3.76
C HIS A 63 -8.08 -6.44 -3.19
N ASN A 64 -8.09 -5.20 -2.71
CA ASN A 64 -6.91 -4.55 -2.16
C ASN A 64 -7.26 -3.56 -1.04
N TYR A 65 -6.26 -2.95 -0.42
CA TYR A 65 -6.49 -1.97 0.65
C TYR A 65 -5.30 -1.04 0.89
N LEU A 66 -5.57 0.08 1.53
CA LEU A 66 -4.55 0.91 2.18
C LEU A 66 -4.50 0.55 3.66
N GLU A 67 -3.31 0.21 4.16
CA GLU A 67 -3.04 -0.09 5.56
C GLU A 67 -2.40 1.13 6.24
N ILE A 68 -3.06 1.70 7.24
CA ILE A 68 -2.55 2.81 8.05
C ILE A 68 -2.01 2.25 9.35
N LEU A 69 -0.70 2.29 9.52
CA LEU A 69 0.06 1.63 10.58
C LEU A 69 0.55 2.65 11.61
N ALA A 70 0.42 2.30 12.89
CA ALA A 70 1.02 3.07 13.97
C ALA A 70 1.52 2.15 15.10
N SER A 71 2.38 2.68 15.96
CA SER A 71 2.68 2.04 17.24
C SER A 71 1.46 2.08 18.16
N ALA A 72 1.21 0.99 18.88
CA ALA A 72 0.12 0.92 19.86
C ALA A 72 0.38 1.86 21.05
N ASP A 73 1.64 1.96 21.47
CA ASP A 73 2.12 2.92 22.49
C ASP A 73 3.18 3.82 21.85
N PRO A 74 2.90 5.12 21.63
CA PRO A 74 3.86 6.06 21.11
C PRO A 74 5.08 6.27 22.02
N ALA A 75 4.98 6.00 23.33
CA ALA A 75 6.10 6.12 24.27
C ALA A 75 7.07 4.92 24.15
N GLN A 76 6.60 3.79 23.63
CA GLN A 76 7.38 2.59 23.36
C GLN A 76 7.14 2.09 21.94
N PRO A 77 7.60 2.84 20.92
CA PRO A 77 7.21 2.56 19.54
C PRO A 77 7.75 1.22 19.05
N ALA A 78 6.97 0.52 18.26
CA ALA A 78 7.39 -0.70 17.57
C ALA A 78 8.59 -0.41 16.67
N ALA A 79 9.63 -1.24 16.73
CA ALA A 79 10.89 -1.02 16.03
C ALA A 79 10.72 -0.78 14.51
N LYS A 80 9.86 -1.56 13.86
CA LYS A 80 9.57 -1.42 12.43
C LYS A 80 8.90 -0.08 12.10
N ILE A 81 7.92 0.34 12.92
CA ILE A 81 7.23 1.63 12.73
C ILE A 81 8.21 2.78 12.99
N SER A 82 9.04 2.68 14.03
CA SER A 82 10.11 3.65 14.30
C SER A 82 11.06 3.81 13.12
N ALA A 83 11.52 2.71 12.55
CA ALA A 83 12.42 2.73 11.39
C ALA A 83 11.80 3.46 10.19
N PHE A 84 10.51 3.23 9.92
CA PHE A 84 9.79 3.95 8.89
C PHE A 84 9.68 5.45 9.21
N LEU A 85 9.27 5.80 10.43
CA LEU A 85 9.05 7.19 10.83
C LEU A 85 10.33 8.01 11.00
N VAL A 86 11.48 7.36 11.23
CA VAL A 86 12.80 8.02 11.16
C VAL A 86 13.07 8.48 9.73
N ARG A 87 12.68 7.70 8.73
CA ARG A 87 12.82 8.08 7.33
C ARG A 87 11.85 9.19 6.95
N HIS A 88 10.55 8.97 7.12
CA HIS A 88 9.46 9.95 6.96
C HIS A 88 8.14 9.37 7.48
N GLN A 89 7.12 10.20 7.65
CA GLN A 89 5.74 9.77 7.75
C GLN A 89 5.18 9.59 6.34
N GLY A 90 4.46 8.50 6.07
CA GLY A 90 3.87 8.23 4.75
C GLY A 90 3.93 6.76 4.36
N ALA A 91 3.85 6.48 3.06
CA ALA A 91 3.84 5.13 2.54
C ALA A 91 5.26 4.52 2.49
N HIS A 92 5.37 3.27 2.96
CA HIS A 92 6.62 2.52 3.07
C HIS A 92 6.54 1.08 2.58
N ILE A 93 5.31 0.55 2.39
CA ILE A 93 5.11 -0.85 2.06
C ILE A 93 4.40 -0.96 0.72
N ILE A 94 4.96 -1.75 -0.20
CA ILE A 94 4.27 -2.26 -1.37
C ILE A 94 4.11 -3.76 -1.17
N CYS A 95 2.86 -4.20 -1.09
CA CYS A 95 2.55 -5.62 -1.01
C CYS A 95 1.83 -6.06 -2.29
N PHE A 96 2.44 -6.96 -3.02
CA PHE A 96 1.84 -7.59 -4.18
C PHE A 96 0.89 -8.71 -3.77
N GLY A 97 -0.10 -9.01 -4.61
CA GLY A 97 -0.99 -10.17 -4.49
C GLY A 97 -0.48 -11.35 -5.29
N SER A 98 -0.62 -12.54 -4.73
CA SER A 98 -0.36 -13.80 -5.42
C SER A 98 -1.08 -14.94 -4.72
N GLU A 99 -1.70 -15.83 -5.50
CA GLU A 99 -2.22 -17.09 -4.99
C GLU A 99 -1.14 -18.19 -4.91
N GLN A 100 0.08 -17.94 -5.43
CA GLN A 100 1.17 -18.91 -5.59
C GLN A 100 2.47 -18.39 -4.95
N LEU A 101 2.46 -18.07 -3.63
CA LEU A 101 3.63 -17.49 -2.97
C LEU A 101 4.87 -18.35 -3.02
N GLU A 102 4.73 -19.67 -3.03
CA GLU A 102 5.85 -20.62 -3.18
C GLU A 102 6.51 -20.50 -4.56
N SER A 103 5.72 -20.23 -5.61
CA SER A 103 6.23 -19.95 -6.96
C SER A 103 6.94 -18.59 -7.02
N VAL A 104 6.39 -17.57 -6.35
CA VAL A 104 7.02 -16.24 -6.24
C VAL A 104 8.37 -16.34 -5.53
N ASP A 105 8.44 -17.03 -4.40
CA ASP A 105 9.67 -17.23 -3.63
C ASP A 105 10.74 -17.97 -4.46
N ALA A 106 10.35 -19.05 -5.12
CA ALA A 106 11.25 -19.82 -5.99
C ALA A 106 11.75 -18.99 -7.18
N HIS A 107 10.88 -18.18 -7.79
CA HIS A 107 11.26 -17.28 -8.90
C HIS A 107 12.29 -16.24 -8.43
N LEU A 108 12.04 -15.56 -7.30
CA LEU A 108 12.96 -14.55 -6.75
C LEU A 108 14.35 -15.16 -6.46
N LYS A 109 14.38 -16.33 -5.82
CA LYS A 109 15.62 -17.04 -5.52
C LYS A 109 16.37 -17.46 -6.81
N ALA A 110 15.65 -17.88 -7.84
CA ALA A 110 16.24 -18.19 -9.15
C ALA A 110 16.84 -16.96 -9.84
N GLN A 111 16.36 -15.76 -9.51
CA GLN A 111 16.92 -14.48 -9.94
C GLN A 111 18.07 -13.98 -9.04
N GLY A 112 18.48 -14.76 -8.05
CA GLY A 112 19.50 -14.37 -7.08
C GLY A 112 19.04 -13.33 -6.05
N ILE A 113 17.72 -13.16 -5.89
CA ILE A 113 17.11 -12.22 -4.93
C ILE A 113 16.88 -12.97 -3.62
N THR A 114 17.38 -12.42 -2.52
CA THR A 114 17.13 -12.94 -1.18
C THR A 114 15.67 -12.76 -0.79
N THR A 115 15.11 -13.68 -0.03
CA THR A 115 13.74 -13.61 0.46
C THR A 115 13.67 -13.96 1.94
N SER A 116 12.53 -13.70 2.57
CA SER A 116 12.24 -14.15 3.94
C SER A 116 11.78 -15.60 4.03
N ASP A 117 11.75 -16.35 2.92
CA ASP A 117 10.89 -17.52 2.75
C ASP A 117 9.39 -17.19 2.94
N VAL A 118 8.51 -18.16 2.68
CA VAL A 118 7.08 -17.98 2.90
C VAL A 118 6.76 -18.14 4.39
N ILE A 119 6.26 -17.06 4.99
CA ILE A 119 5.97 -16.99 6.43
C ILE A 119 4.45 -16.99 6.64
N PRO A 120 3.90 -17.96 7.42
CA PRO A 120 2.50 -17.94 7.81
C PRO A 120 2.25 -16.86 8.88
N LEU A 121 1.11 -16.20 8.78
CA LEU A 121 0.64 -15.19 9.72
C LEU A 121 -0.82 -15.44 10.06
N GLN A 122 -1.25 -15.00 11.23
CA GLN A 122 -2.66 -15.00 11.60
C GLN A 122 -2.98 -13.87 12.57
N ARG A 123 -4.24 -13.45 12.60
CA ARG A 123 -4.76 -12.51 13.59
C ARG A 123 -6.25 -12.71 13.83
N GLU A 124 -6.70 -12.33 15.00
CA GLU A 124 -8.12 -12.27 15.31
C GLU A 124 -8.74 -11.06 14.64
N ILE A 125 -9.91 -11.28 14.01
CA ILE A 125 -10.67 -10.25 13.31
C ILE A 125 -12.13 -10.35 13.76
N ASP A 126 -12.71 -9.18 14.04
CA ASP A 126 -14.14 -9.08 14.30
C ASP A 126 -14.94 -9.24 13.00
N THR A 127 -15.91 -10.15 12.99
CA THR A 127 -16.83 -10.37 11.89
C THR A 127 -18.29 -10.28 12.39
N PRO A 128 -19.28 -10.15 11.50
CA PRO A 128 -20.69 -10.16 11.92
C PRO A 128 -21.09 -11.40 12.72
N GLU A 129 -20.41 -12.53 12.51
CA GLU A 129 -20.64 -13.80 13.20
C GLU A 129 -19.74 -13.98 14.44
N GLY A 130 -19.09 -12.91 14.92
CA GLY A 130 -18.15 -12.91 16.04
C GLY A 130 -16.67 -12.98 15.59
N VAL A 131 -15.78 -13.12 16.55
CA VAL A 131 -14.33 -13.15 16.30
C VAL A 131 -13.94 -14.39 15.48
N ARG A 132 -13.14 -14.19 14.45
CA ARG A 132 -12.59 -15.25 13.58
C ARG A 132 -11.08 -15.07 13.43
N THR A 133 -10.37 -16.17 13.27
CA THR A 133 -8.93 -16.16 12.97
C THR A 133 -8.72 -16.00 11.47
N ALA A 134 -8.27 -14.83 11.06
CA ALA A 134 -7.81 -14.60 9.69
C ALA A 134 -6.38 -15.12 9.52
N LYS A 135 -6.14 -15.85 8.44
CA LYS A 135 -4.87 -16.48 8.10
C LYS A 135 -4.30 -15.91 6.81
N PHE A 136 -2.99 -15.68 6.82
CA PHE A 136 -2.24 -15.08 5.72
C PHE A 136 -0.94 -15.85 5.51
N GLN A 137 -0.35 -15.63 4.36
CA GLN A 137 1.06 -15.94 4.10
C GLN A 137 1.70 -14.73 3.45
N ARG A 138 2.99 -14.53 3.66
CA ARG A 138 3.78 -13.51 2.98
C ARG A 138 5.18 -13.98 2.67
N VAL A 139 5.79 -13.36 1.69
CA VAL A 139 7.23 -13.43 1.40
C VAL A 139 7.74 -12.01 1.22
N GLN A 140 8.81 -11.66 1.95
CA GLN A 140 9.47 -10.36 1.79
C GLN A 140 10.57 -10.49 0.72
N PHE A 141 10.70 -9.48 -0.14
CA PHE A 141 11.68 -9.42 -1.22
C PHE A 141 12.88 -8.59 -0.77
N ALA A 142 14.08 -9.09 -1.03
CA ALA A 142 15.33 -8.40 -0.77
C ALA A 142 15.33 -7.57 0.54
N PRO A 143 15.16 -8.21 1.73
CA PRO A 143 14.97 -7.49 2.99
C PRO A 143 16.09 -6.49 3.32
N ASP A 144 17.30 -6.73 2.82
CA ASP A 144 18.48 -5.89 3.04
C ASP A 144 18.83 -4.97 1.86
N ASP A 145 18.03 -5.00 0.77
CA ASP A 145 18.27 -4.25 -0.48
C ASP A 145 16.98 -3.67 -1.07
N SER A 146 16.21 -2.98 -0.25
CA SER A 146 14.99 -2.28 -0.68
C SER A 146 14.95 -0.85 -0.13
N PRO A 147 15.80 0.04 -0.68
CA PRO A 147 15.90 1.43 -0.22
C PRO A 147 14.59 2.21 -0.41
N GLU A 148 13.73 1.79 -1.33
CA GLU A 148 12.42 2.39 -1.58
C GLU A 148 11.38 2.08 -0.50
N GLY A 149 11.57 1.00 0.27
CA GLY A 149 10.61 0.59 1.29
C GLY A 149 10.64 -0.90 1.62
N TYR A 150 9.53 -1.39 2.14
CA TYR A 150 9.33 -2.79 2.48
C TYR A 150 8.51 -3.46 1.39
N ILE A 151 9.16 -4.27 0.56
CA ILE A 151 8.54 -4.92 -0.59
C ILE A 151 8.25 -6.38 -0.25
N GLN A 152 7.02 -6.83 -0.51
CA GLN A 152 6.58 -8.18 -0.23
C GLN A 152 5.48 -8.63 -1.18
N ALA A 153 5.17 -9.93 -1.18
CA ALA A 153 3.92 -10.48 -1.69
C ALA A 153 3.16 -11.17 -0.56
N ALA A 154 1.83 -11.20 -0.67
CA ALA A 154 0.96 -11.84 0.32
C ALA A 154 -0.18 -12.62 -0.34
N ARG A 155 -0.65 -13.65 0.39
CA ARG A 155 -1.84 -14.43 0.10
C ARG A 155 -2.76 -14.44 1.32
N HIS A 156 -4.04 -14.17 1.11
CA HIS A 156 -5.05 -14.32 2.15
C HIS A 156 -5.67 -15.71 2.06
N LEU A 157 -5.47 -16.53 3.10
CA LEU A 157 -6.03 -17.90 3.16
C LEU A 157 -7.49 -17.91 3.61
N THR A 158 -7.95 -16.80 4.20
CA THR A 158 -9.33 -16.61 4.65
C THR A 158 -9.84 -15.23 4.21
N PRO A 159 -9.92 -14.96 2.88
CA PRO A 159 -10.25 -13.62 2.36
C PRO A 159 -11.63 -13.12 2.80
N GLN A 160 -12.59 -14.02 3.03
CA GLN A 160 -13.93 -13.68 3.50
C GLN A 160 -13.96 -12.97 4.88
N TYR A 161 -12.93 -13.16 5.71
CA TYR A 161 -12.81 -12.46 6.98
C TYR A 161 -12.14 -11.10 6.86
N ILE A 162 -11.38 -10.89 5.77
CA ILE A 162 -10.65 -9.65 5.49
C ILE A 162 -11.51 -8.67 4.69
N TYR A 163 -12.04 -9.11 3.54
CA TYR A 163 -12.81 -8.30 2.60
C TYR A 163 -14.30 -8.29 2.96
N GLN A 164 -14.61 -7.74 4.15
CA GLN A 164 -15.98 -7.72 4.65
C GLN A 164 -16.81 -6.60 3.96
N PRO A 165 -18.00 -6.90 3.43
CA PRO A 165 -18.82 -5.92 2.70
C PRO A 165 -19.09 -4.62 3.47
N ARG A 166 -19.18 -4.67 4.80
CA ARG A 166 -19.40 -3.51 5.67
C ARG A 166 -18.28 -2.48 5.64
N TYR A 167 -17.06 -2.83 5.17
CA TYR A 167 -15.92 -1.93 5.11
C TYR A 167 -15.52 -1.53 3.68
N ILE A 168 -16.17 -2.12 2.66
CA ILE A 168 -15.87 -1.89 1.24
C ILE A 168 -16.71 -0.74 0.66
N ALA A 169 -17.89 -0.49 1.23
CA ALA A 169 -18.80 0.56 0.78
C ALA A 169 -18.38 1.92 1.34
N HIS A 170 -17.57 2.65 0.58
CA HIS A 170 -17.09 3.97 0.97
C HIS A 170 -18.09 5.08 0.66
N PRO A 171 -18.29 6.08 1.58
CA PRO A 171 -19.11 7.25 1.31
C PRO A 171 -18.71 8.08 0.10
N ASN A 172 -17.45 7.99 -0.36
CA ASN A 172 -16.95 8.63 -1.58
C ASN A 172 -17.17 7.79 -2.84
N GLY A 173 -17.65 6.53 -2.69
CA GLY A 173 -17.87 5.61 -3.78
C GLY A 173 -16.60 5.00 -4.40
N CYS A 174 -15.41 5.28 -3.86
CA CYS A 174 -14.18 4.69 -4.38
C CYS A 174 -14.25 3.15 -4.32
N THR A 175 -13.74 2.49 -5.36
CA THR A 175 -13.89 1.04 -5.57
C THR A 175 -12.60 0.26 -5.44
N GLU A 176 -11.45 0.91 -5.60
CA GLU A 176 -10.15 0.24 -5.54
C GLU A 176 -8.97 1.21 -5.36
N LEU A 177 -7.86 0.69 -4.88
CA LEU A 177 -6.54 1.28 -4.99
C LEU A 177 -6.00 0.86 -6.36
N SER A 178 -5.89 1.82 -7.30
CA SER A 178 -5.63 1.52 -8.72
C SER A 178 -4.19 1.73 -9.13
N ASP A 179 -3.41 2.58 -8.42
CA ASP A 179 -2.02 2.86 -8.79
C ASP A 179 -1.19 3.24 -7.55
N VAL A 180 0.10 2.89 -7.60
CA VAL A 180 1.12 3.33 -6.64
C VAL A 180 2.21 4.08 -7.39
N LEU A 181 2.47 5.34 -7.01
CA LEU A 181 3.49 6.17 -7.61
C LEU A 181 4.79 6.04 -6.81
N LEU A 182 5.78 5.36 -7.37
CA LEU A 182 7.11 5.21 -6.81
C LEU A 182 8.06 6.18 -7.52
N VAL A 183 8.69 7.07 -6.76
CA VAL A 183 9.66 8.04 -7.27
C VAL A 183 11.07 7.53 -7.01
N ALA A 184 11.90 7.53 -8.05
CA ALA A 184 13.31 7.09 -8.01
C ALA A 184 14.16 7.89 -9.00
N ASP A 185 15.43 8.13 -8.66
CA ASP A 185 16.38 8.84 -9.56
C ASP A 185 16.83 7.94 -10.71
N ASP A 186 17.04 6.65 -10.46
CA ASP A 186 17.46 5.66 -11.46
C ASP A 186 16.27 4.81 -11.91
N ILE A 187 15.53 5.30 -12.90
CA ILE A 187 14.33 4.61 -13.43
C ILE A 187 14.71 3.30 -14.13
N GLU A 188 15.85 3.23 -14.78
CA GLU A 188 16.29 2.01 -15.46
C GLU A 188 16.56 0.89 -14.46
N TYR A 189 17.33 1.17 -13.41
CA TYR A 189 17.57 0.22 -12.32
C TYR A 189 16.26 -0.27 -11.66
N PHE A 190 15.34 0.64 -11.32
CA PHE A 190 14.07 0.27 -10.69
C PHE A 190 13.14 -0.45 -11.67
N SER A 191 13.16 -0.13 -12.95
CA SER A 191 12.41 -0.87 -13.98
C SER A 191 12.89 -2.32 -14.05
N ASP A 192 14.20 -2.55 -14.16
CA ASP A 192 14.78 -3.89 -14.17
C ASP A 192 14.50 -4.65 -12.88
N LYS A 193 14.60 -3.97 -11.72
CA LYS A 193 14.30 -4.54 -10.40
C LYS A 193 12.86 -5.03 -10.32
N TYR A 194 11.89 -4.19 -10.69
CA TYR A 194 10.47 -4.57 -10.61
C TYR A 194 10.06 -5.56 -11.70
N GLN A 195 10.70 -5.54 -12.87
CA GLN A 195 10.54 -6.60 -13.87
C GLN A 195 10.98 -7.96 -13.30
N ARG A 196 12.13 -8.01 -12.62
CA ARG A 196 12.60 -9.23 -11.95
C ARG A 196 11.68 -9.65 -10.79
N TYR A 197 11.12 -8.70 -10.04
CA TYR A 197 10.21 -8.97 -8.93
C TYR A 197 8.87 -9.52 -9.39
N THR A 198 8.29 -8.94 -10.42
CA THR A 198 6.93 -9.22 -10.87
C THR A 198 6.84 -10.16 -12.07
N GLY A 199 7.94 -10.29 -12.84
CA GLY A 199 7.96 -10.98 -14.13
C GLY A 199 7.18 -10.25 -15.23
N LEU A 200 6.64 -9.07 -14.95
CA LEU A 200 5.90 -8.27 -15.91
C LEU A 200 6.86 -7.41 -16.73
N ALA A 201 6.55 -7.26 -18.02
CA ALA A 201 7.27 -6.31 -18.85
C ALA A 201 6.90 -4.87 -18.48
N PRO A 202 7.88 -3.96 -18.36
CA PRO A 202 7.61 -2.54 -18.17
C PRO A 202 6.99 -1.93 -19.43
N GLU A 203 6.02 -1.03 -19.27
CA GLU A 203 5.40 -0.26 -20.33
C GLU A 203 5.76 1.22 -20.19
N ALA A 204 6.11 1.89 -21.29
CA ALA A 204 6.31 3.34 -21.28
C ALA A 204 4.96 4.07 -21.35
N GLU A 205 4.71 5.00 -20.41
CA GLU A 205 3.52 5.84 -20.39
C GLU A 205 3.95 7.31 -20.19
N GLY A 206 4.20 8.01 -21.30
CA GLY A 206 4.81 9.34 -21.26
C GLY A 206 6.23 9.29 -20.67
N ASP A 207 6.46 10.06 -19.59
CA ASP A 207 7.72 10.11 -18.86
C ASP A 207 7.80 9.07 -17.69
N ALA A 208 6.84 8.16 -17.64
CA ALA A 208 6.76 7.12 -16.60
C ALA A 208 6.99 5.72 -17.18
N VAL A 209 7.39 4.80 -16.29
CA VAL A 209 7.39 3.35 -16.56
C VAL A 209 6.32 2.71 -15.70
N VAL A 210 5.49 1.87 -16.30
CA VAL A 210 4.31 1.28 -15.66
C VAL A 210 4.35 -0.24 -15.70
N PHE A 211 4.05 -0.87 -14.57
CA PHE A 211 3.77 -2.30 -14.46
C PHE A 211 2.28 -2.50 -14.22
N ARG A 212 1.59 -3.15 -15.16
CA ARG A 212 0.14 -3.41 -15.09
C ARG A 212 -0.12 -4.82 -14.62
N PHE A 213 -0.91 -4.93 -13.55
CA PHE A 213 -1.33 -6.21 -13.00
C PHE A 213 -2.67 -6.64 -13.60
N SER A 214 -2.94 -7.95 -13.60
CA SER A 214 -4.16 -8.52 -14.20
C SER A 214 -5.44 -8.10 -13.47
N LEU A 215 -5.37 -7.80 -12.16
CA LEU A 215 -6.49 -7.30 -11.34
C LEU A 215 -6.54 -5.76 -11.29
N ALA A 216 -6.41 -5.12 -12.44
CA ALA A 216 -6.66 -3.70 -12.70
C ALA A 216 -5.85 -2.67 -11.87
N SER A 217 -4.89 -3.09 -11.04
CA SER A 217 -3.95 -2.20 -10.37
C SER A 217 -2.66 -2.03 -11.17
N LYS A 218 -1.89 -0.99 -10.88
CA LYS A 218 -0.59 -0.75 -11.50
C LYS A 218 0.43 -0.14 -10.52
N LEU A 219 1.69 -0.30 -10.84
CA LEU A 219 2.81 0.41 -10.21
C LEU A 219 3.41 1.34 -11.26
N THR A 220 3.48 2.63 -10.95
CA THR A 220 4.05 3.66 -11.82
C THR A 220 5.37 4.14 -11.24
N LEU A 221 6.46 3.98 -11.99
CA LEU A 221 7.78 4.51 -11.66
C LEU A 221 7.95 5.89 -12.29
N LEU A 222 8.41 6.86 -11.50
CA LEU A 222 8.58 8.25 -11.90
C LEU A 222 9.96 8.78 -11.50
N HIS A 223 10.62 9.48 -12.42
CA HIS A 223 11.76 10.30 -12.03
C HIS A 223 11.27 11.57 -11.27
N PRO A 224 11.95 12.04 -10.20
CA PRO A 224 11.52 13.19 -9.40
C PRO A 224 11.17 14.45 -10.21
N ARG A 225 11.92 14.71 -11.27
CA ARG A 225 11.69 15.87 -12.18
C ARG A 225 10.31 15.88 -12.83
N HIS A 226 9.67 14.70 -12.97
CA HIS A 226 8.34 14.55 -13.57
C HIS A 226 7.23 14.42 -12.52
N ALA A 227 7.57 14.30 -11.24
CA ALA A 227 6.59 14.08 -10.18
C ALA A 227 5.58 15.24 -10.06
N ALA A 228 6.03 16.49 -10.21
CA ALA A 228 5.15 17.66 -10.15
C ALA A 228 4.04 17.69 -11.23
N ALA A 229 4.23 16.97 -12.34
CA ALA A 229 3.19 16.84 -13.37
C ALA A 229 2.03 15.94 -12.94
N LEU A 230 2.25 15.01 -11.98
CA LEU A 230 1.23 14.09 -11.47
C LEU A 230 0.77 14.44 -10.06
N ILE A 231 1.65 14.97 -9.22
CA ILE A 231 1.38 15.32 -7.82
C ILE A 231 1.79 16.78 -7.52
N PRO A 232 1.21 17.76 -8.22
CA PRO A 232 1.58 19.15 -8.06
C PRO A 232 1.36 19.63 -6.62
N GLY A 233 2.31 20.41 -6.10
CA GLY A 233 2.26 20.96 -4.75
C GLY A 233 2.60 20.00 -3.62
N SER A 234 2.86 18.72 -3.92
CA SER A 234 3.23 17.73 -2.89
C SER A 234 4.73 17.73 -2.63
N LEU A 235 5.12 17.65 -1.35
CA LEU A 235 6.48 17.27 -0.97
C LEU A 235 6.72 15.80 -1.34
N LEU A 236 7.90 15.53 -1.89
CA LEU A 236 8.31 14.17 -2.19
C LEU A 236 8.89 13.50 -0.92
N PRO A 237 8.70 12.19 -0.76
CA PRO A 237 9.40 11.42 0.26
C PRO A 237 10.91 11.39 -0.03
N PRO A 238 11.77 10.93 0.91
CA PRO A 238 13.15 10.57 0.59
C PRO A 238 13.19 9.56 -0.56
N ILE A 239 14.03 9.83 -1.57
CA ILE A 239 14.12 9.09 -2.82
C ILE A 239 15.17 7.97 -2.69
N PRO A 240 14.86 6.75 -3.16
CA PRO A 240 13.60 6.29 -3.75
C PRO A 240 12.50 6.12 -2.71
N GLY A 241 11.22 6.36 -3.08
CA GLY A 241 10.11 6.25 -2.15
C GLY A 241 8.72 6.36 -2.78
N ILE A 242 7.70 5.94 -2.05
CA ILE A 242 6.30 5.96 -2.50
C ILE A 242 5.75 7.38 -2.30
N ALA A 243 5.50 8.09 -3.40
CA ALA A 243 5.09 9.49 -3.38
C ALA A 243 3.58 9.68 -3.50
N GLY A 244 2.85 8.70 -4.08
CA GLY A 244 1.41 8.82 -4.26
C GLY A 244 0.67 7.49 -4.30
N ILE A 245 -0.62 7.55 -3.95
CA ILE A 245 -1.55 6.42 -4.01
C ILE A 245 -2.79 6.90 -4.76
N VAL A 246 -3.24 6.15 -5.75
CA VAL A 246 -4.39 6.50 -6.60
C VAL A 246 -5.57 5.62 -6.26
N PHE A 247 -6.74 6.23 -6.09
CA PHE A 247 -8.00 5.54 -5.86
C PHE A 247 -8.96 5.79 -7.02
N ARG A 248 -9.64 4.75 -7.47
CA ARG A 248 -10.66 4.84 -8.52
C ARG A 248 -12.00 5.26 -7.92
N CYS A 249 -12.57 6.33 -8.46
CA CYS A 249 -13.75 7.00 -7.94
C CYS A 249 -14.80 7.17 -9.06
N PRO A 250 -16.09 6.84 -8.83
CA PRO A 250 -17.11 6.90 -9.88
C PRO A 250 -17.54 8.34 -10.23
N ASP A 251 -17.38 9.30 -9.32
CA ASP A 251 -17.79 10.71 -9.53
C ASP A 251 -16.75 11.66 -8.94
N LEU A 252 -15.81 12.09 -9.78
CA LEU A 252 -14.77 13.04 -9.37
C LEU A 252 -15.36 14.44 -9.00
N ALA A 253 -16.50 14.85 -9.58
CA ALA A 253 -17.11 16.11 -9.21
C ALA A 253 -17.70 16.06 -7.79
N ALA A 254 -18.36 14.96 -7.43
CA ALA A 254 -18.83 14.74 -6.06
C ALA A 254 -17.66 14.63 -5.08
N GLN A 255 -16.57 13.94 -5.47
CA GLN A 255 -15.38 13.83 -4.64
C GLN A 255 -14.69 15.18 -4.43
N ARG A 256 -14.58 16.02 -5.46
CA ARG A 256 -14.07 17.41 -5.32
C ARG A 256 -14.86 18.18 -4.26
N ARG A 257 -16.20 18.20 -4.40
CA ARG A 257 -17.05 18.90 -3.41
C ARG A 257 -16.89 18.36 -1.97
N ARG A 258 -16.62 17.08 -1.83
CA ARG A 258 -16.34 16.45 -0.52
C ARG A 258 -15.02 16.96 0.06
N LEU A 259 -13.95 16.94 -0.75
CA LEU A 259 -12.63 17.41 -0.36
C LEU A 259 -12.66 18.91 0.01
N GLU A 260 -13.36 19.73 -0.78
CA GLU A 260 -13.56 21.16 -0.49
C GLU A 260 -14.26 21.39 0.86
N ARG A 261 -15.34 20.63 1.16
CA ARG A 261 -16.00 20.67 2.47
C ARG A 261 -15.11 20.18 3.61
N GLY A 262 -14.21 19.24 3.33
CA GLY A 262 -13.21 18.74 4.29
C GLY A 262 -12.03 19.68 4.50
N GLY A 263 -11.99 20.83 3.81
CA GLY A 263 -10.93 21.83 3.92
C GLY A 263 -9.60 21.38 3.29
N PHE A 264 -9.63 20.46 2.31
CA PHE A 264 -8.43 20.02 1.61
C PHE A 264 -8.03 20.98 0.49
N THR A 265 -6.74 21.21 0.35
CA THR A 265 -6.17 21.77 -0.87
C THR A 265 -6.28 20.73 -1.99
N ILE A 266 -6.78 21.14 -3.16
CA ILE A 266 -7.01 20.24 -4.28
C ILE A 266 -6.30 20.79 -5.52
N ALA A 267 -5.37 20.03 -6.04
CA ALA A 267 -4.84 20.24 -7.38
C ALA A 267 -5.55 19.32 -8.39
N THR A 268 -5.35 19.60 -9.67
CA THR A 268 -5.78 18.73 -10.77
C THR A 268 -4.58 18.44 -11.66
N ALA A 269 -4.29 17.17 -11.91
CA ALA A 269 -3.20 16.76 -12.75
C ALA A 269 -3.57 15.49 -13.53
N ALA A 270 -3.32 15.46 -14.83
CA ALA A 270 -3.61 14.32 -15.69
C ALA A 270 -5.05 13.77 -15.55
N GLY A 271 -6.04 14.66 -15.38
CA GLY A 271 -7.44 14.28 -15.19
C GLY A 271 -7.81 13.75 -13.81
N ARG A 272 -6.88 13.75 -12.84
CA ARG A 272 -7.06 13.31 -11.45
C ARG A 272 -7.22 14.49 -10.50
N LEU A 273 -7.95 14.29 -9.40
CA LEU A 273 -7.88 15.18 -8.24
C LEU A 273 -6.68 14.75 -7.38
N VAL A 274 -5.94 15.70 -6.86
CA VAL A 274 -4.74 15.48 -6.05
C VAL A 274 -4.88 16.21 -4.73
N VAL A 275 -4.79 15.46 -3.63
CA VAL A 275 -4.60 15.98 -2.28
C VAL A 275 -3.11 15.86 -1.96
N PRO A 276 -2.41 16.98 -1.64
CA PRO A 276 -0.98 16.95 -1.37
C PRO A 276 -0.59 16.05 -0.19
N ALA A 277 0.62 15.53 -0.22
CA ALA A 277 1.15 14.61 0.79
C ALA A 277 1.07 15.17 2.21
N GLU A 278 1.31 16.48 2.37
CA GLU A 278 1.28 17.18 3.67
C GLU A 278 -0.09 17.15 4.32
N GLU A 279 -1.14 17.11 3.50
CA GLU A 279 -2.51 17.04 3.97
C GLU A 279 -3.06 15.60 4.07
N ALA A 280 -2.36 14.63 3.50
CA ALA A 280 -2.73 13.22 3.46
C ALA A 280 -1.77 12.32 4.27
N SER A 281 -1.14 12.90 5.32
CA SER A 281 -0.25 12.21 6.25
C SER A 281 1.02 11.64 5.62
N GLY A 282 1.59 12.36 4.63
CA GLY A 282 2.94 12.10 4.09
C GLY A 282 2.99 11.30 2.81
N VAL A 283 1.85 11.05 2.17
CA VAL A 283 1.77 10.48 0.81
C VAL A 283 0.65 11.18 0.03
N ALA A 284 0.90 11.60 -1.20
CA ALA A 284 -0.15 12.22 -2.01
C ALA A 284 -1.30 11.23 -2.29
N VAL A 285 -2.54 11.71 -2.14
CA VAL A 285 -3.74 10.93 -2.45
C VAL A 285 -4.37 11.46 -3.73
N LEU A 286 -4.51 10.58 -4.71
CA LEU A 286 -5.08 10.91 -5.99
C LEU A 286 -6.41 10.17 -6.20
N PHE A 287 -7.34 10.82 -6.88
CA PHE A 287 -8.59 10.22 -7.29
C PHE A 287 -8.69 10.27 -8.81
N GLU A 288 -8.91 9.11 -9.44
CA GLU A 288 -9.15 9.01 -10.88
C GLU A 288 -10.58 8.54 -11.16
N GLN A 289 -11.09 8.91 -12.34
CA GLN A 289 -12.44 8.50 -12.76
C GLN A 289 -12.48 6.98 -13.00
N ALA A 290 -13.49 6.31 -12.43
CA ALA A 290 -13.82 4.94 -12.83
C ALA A 290 -14.25 4.94 -14.32
N LEU A 291 -13.75 3.95 -15.06
CA LEU A 291 -14.12 3.74 -16.48
C LEU A 291 -15.53 3.18 -16.61
#